data_4b627acaa12fe4a0e5a70289afb69c8f
#
_entry.id   4b627acaa12fe4a0e5a70289afb69c8f
#
_cell.length_a   1.000
_cell.length_b   1.000
_cell.length_c   1.000
_cell.angle_alpha   90.00
_cell.angle_beta   90.00
_cell.angle_gamma   90.00
#
_symmetry.space_group_name_H-M   'P 1'
#
loop_
_entity.id
_entity.type
_entity.pdbx_description
1 polymer ?
#
loop_
_entity_poly.entity_id
_entity_poly.type
_entity_poly.pdbx_seq_one_letter_code
_entity_poly.pdbx_strand_id
1 'polypeptide(L)'
;PTRRSSDLRLKIIIEEKASREDEDTIIVRCASLNESILKLLQQLKAGDELITCTQNGTIARIRPDDVYYFESVDNKTFLYSEKEVYEIRQKLYEIEDSYAGLDFFRCSKSIIVNLSKIRFLSPVLGSRLEATLLNDENIMISRQYVAALKVLLNI
;
A
#
# COMPACT_ATOMS: atom_id res chain seq x y z
N PRO A 1 -7.97 -2.54 35.89
CA PRO A 1 -8.55 -2.55 34.57
C PRO A 1 -7.50 -2.17 33.51
N THR A 2 -7.14 -3.14 32.73
CA THR A 2 -6.23 -2.94 31.63
C THR A 2 -6.95 -2.15 30.52
N ARG A 3 -6.56 -0.91 30.32
CA ARG A 3 -6.97 -0.17 29.12
C ARG A 3 -6.37 -0.87 27.91
N ARG A 4 -7.22 -1.35 27.03
CA ARG A 4 -6.76 -1.88 25.74
C ARG A 4 -6.14 -0.73 24.94
N SER A 5 -5.04 -1.02 24.25
CA SER A 5 -4.35 -0.07 23.37
C SER A 5 -5.23 0.48 22.22
N SER A 6 -6.46 0.01 22.11
CA SER A 6 -7.47 0.48 21.14
C SER A 6 -8.20 1.75 21.57
N ASP A 7 -7.99 2.24 22.82
CA ASP A 7 -8.62 3.47 23.30
C ASP A 7 -7.78 4.73 22.99
N LEU A 8 -7.03 4.73 21.89
CA LEU A 8 -6.43 5.94 21.36
C LEU A 8 -7.52 6.90 20.88
N ARG A 9 -7.91 7.80 21.77
CA ARG A 9 -8.78 8.92 21.40
C ARG A 9 -7.96 9.90 20.58
N LEU A 10 -8.00 9.75 19.26
CA LEU A 10 -7.42 10.70 18.33
C LEU A 10 -8.40 11.85 18.11
N LYS A 11 -7.95 13.06 18.39
CA LYS A 11 -8.67 14.29 18.04
C LYS A 11 -7.96 14.91 16.83
N ILE A 12 -8.71 15.11 15.76
CA ILE A 12 -8.20 15.78 14.56
C ILE A 12 -8.55 17.27 14.64
N ILE A 13 -7.54 18.12 14.57
CA ILE A 13 -7.71 19.58 14.52
C ILE A 13 -7.17 20.03 13.17
N ILE A 14 -8.00 20.70 12.37
CA ILE A 14 -7.62 21.27 11.09
C ILE A 14 -7.63 22.78 11.22
N GLU A 15 -6.49 23.40 10.95
CA GLU A 15 -6.32 24.84 10.92
C GLU A 15 -5.94 25.27 9.51
N GLU A 16 -6.78 26.08 8.86
CA GLU A 16 -6.48 26.64 7.56
C GLU A 16 -5.60 27.87 7.71
N LYS A 17 -4.53 27.95 6.92
CA LYS A 17 -3.64 29.10 6.93
C LYS A 17 -4.23 30.26 6.14
N ALA A 18 -4.02 31.48 6.62
CA ALA A 18 -4.42 32.71 5.95
C ALA A 18 -3.48 33.06 4.75
N SER A 19 -2.26 32.53 4.72
CA SER A 19 -1.25 32.79 3.69
C SER A 19 -0.84 31.50 2.97
N ARG A 20 -0.63 31.60 1.64
CA ARG A 20 -0.13 30.49 0.80
C ARG A 20 1.40 30.43 0.72
N GLU A 21 2.11 31.32 1.41
CA GLU A 21 3.57 31.42 1.30
C GLU A 21 4.33 30.42 2.20
N ASP A 22 3.66 29.82 3.16
CA ASP A 22 4.26 28.84 4.06
C ASP A 22 3.99 27.42 3.60
N GLU A 23 4.95 26.53 3.81
CA GLU A 23 4.78 25.10 3.59
C GLU A 23 3.61 24.53 4.42
N ASP A 24 2.84 23.62 3.84
CA ASP A 24 1.85 22.86 4.58
C ASP A 24 2.53 21.95 5.59
N THR A 25 2.10 21.99 6.84
CA THR A 25 2.75 21.30 7.94
C THR A 25 1.76 20.39 8.66
N ILE A 26 2.16 19.16 8.91
CA ILE A 26 1.42 18.23 9.78
C ILE A 26 2.16 18.16 11.11
N ILE A 27 1.49 18.56 12.20
CA ILE A 27 2.04 18.50 13.55
C ILE A 27 1.38 17.36 14.30
N VAL A 28 2.20 16.41 14.76
CA VAL A 28 1.73 15.31 15.60
C VAL A 28 2.10 15.59 17.05
N ARG A 29 1.08 15.83 17.89
CA ARG A 29 1.26 16.00 19.35
C ARG A 29 0.83 14.74 20.05
N CYS A 30 1.76 14.10 20.74
CA CYS A 30 1.51 12.85 21.47
C CYS A 30 2.26 12.87 22.81
N ALA A 31 1.77 12.13 23.79
CA ALA A 31 2.43 11.98 25.08
C ALA A 31 3.70 11.13 24.96
N SER A 32 3.69 10.12 24.08
CA SER A 32 4.84 9.27 23.77
C SER A 32 4.70 8.71 22.36
N LEU A 33 5.84 8.43 21.73
CA LEU A 33 5.86 7.72 20.43
C LEU A 33 5.51 6.25 20.69
N ASN A 34 4.33 5.84 20.25
CA ASN A 34 3.90 4.45 20.30
C ASN A 34 3.81 3.88 18.86
N GLU A 35 3.52 2.58 18.76
CA GLU A 35 3.43 1.91 17.45
C GLU A 35 2.43 2.55 16.50
N SER A 36 1.28 3.01 17.00
CA SER A 36 0.24 3.65 16.20
C SER A 36 0.71 4.97 15.60
N ILE A 37 1.41 5.78 16.37
CA ILE A 37 1.99 7.05 15.91
C ILE A 37 3.14 6.81 14.94
N LEU A 38 4.00 5.81 15.21
CA LEU A 38 5.10 5.45 14.30
C LEU A 38 4.57 4.95 12.95
N LYS A 39 3.50 4.13 12.94
CA LYS A 39 2.85 3.70 11.71
C LYS A 39 2.28 4.87 10.91
N LEU A 40 1.62 5.82 11.59
CA LEU A 40 1.11 7.03 10.95
C LEU A 40 2.22 7.85 10.29
N LEU A 41 3.33 8.07 10.99
CA LEU A 41 4.50 8.78 10.47
C LEU A 41 5.10 8.05 9.26
N GLN A 42 5.19 6.72 9.32
CA GLN A 42 5.68 5.90 8.22
C GLN A 42 4.78 6.00 6.98
N GLN A 43 3.47 5.98 7.16
CA GLN A 43 2.50 6.19 6.07
C GLN A 43 2.67 7.55 5.39
N LEU A 44 2.82 8.61 6.18
CA LEU A 44 3.01 9.96 5.66
C LEU A 44 4.30 10.07 4.84
N LYS A 45 5.41 9.46 5.31
CA LYS A 45 6.69 9.44 4.60
C LYS A 45 6.65 8.59 3.33
N ALA A 46 6.10 7.36 3.43
CA ALA A 46 6.08 6.41 2.31
C ALA A 46 5.22 6.90 1.14
N GLY A 47 4.15 7.65 1.41
CA GLY A 47 3.29 8.22 0.38
C GLY A 47 3.96 9.25 -0.50
N ASP A 48 4.99 9.93 0.00
CA ASP A 48 5.74 10.97 -0.71
C ASP A 48 6.99 10.42 -1.43
N GLU A 49 7.46 9.21 -1.07
CA GLU A 49 8.63 8.62 -1.69
C GLU A 49 8.30 8.01 -3.06
N LEU A 50 9.03 8.46 -4.09
CA LEU A 50 8.92 7.91 -5.43
C LEU A 50 9.67 6.57 -5.52
N ILE A 51 9.06 5.60 -6.16
CA ILE A 51 9.65 4.28 -6.40
C ILE A 51 10.51 4.36 -7.65
N THR A 52 11.82 4.07 -7.50
CA THR A 52 12.74 4.03 -8.64
C THR A 52 12.68 2.67 -9.31
N CYS A 53 12.44 2.68 -10.61
CA CYS A 53 12.33 1.48 -11.45
C CYS A 53 12.94 1.73 -12.82
N THR A 54 13.00 0.69 -13.65
CA THR A 54 13.59 0.81 -14.99
C THR A 54 12.66 0.21 -16.06
N GLN A 55 12.69 0.82 -17.23
CA GLN A 55 12.00 0.30 -18.42
C GLN A 55 12.90 0.54 -19.63
N ASN A 56 13.28 -0.54 -20.33
CA ASN A 56 14.12 -0.46 -21.50
C ASN A 56 15.41 0.34 -21.31
N GLY A 57 16.06 0.18 -20.13
CA GLY A 57 17.28 0.89 -19.79
C GLY A 57 17.08 2.34 -19.31
N THR A 58 15.85 2.83 -19.33
CA THR A 58 15.51 4.16 -18.82
C THR A 58 15.06 4.08 -17.37
N ILE A 59 15.58 4.96 -16.53
CA ILE A 59 15.16 5.05 -15.13
C ILE A 59 13.88 5.87 -15.06
N ALA A 60 12.88 5.30 -14.38
CA ALA A 60 11.62 5.97 -14.10
C ALA A 60 11.42 6.08 -12.58
N ARG A 61 10.66 7.07 -12.16
CA ARG A 61 10.27 7.27 -10.75
C ARG A 61 8.76 7.36 -10.68
N ILE A 62 8.16 6.40 -10.00
CA ILE A 62 6.70 6.19 -9.97
C ILE A 62 6.18 6.49 -8.57
N ARG A 63 5.06 7.18 -8.49
CA ARG A 63 4.37 7.40 -7.20
C ARG A 63 3.74 6.10 -6.72
N PRO A 64 3.79 5.79 -5.42
CA PRO A 64 3.10 4.60 -4.88
C PRO A 64 1.62 4.53 -5.28
N ASP A 65 0.93 5.67 -5.35
CA ASP A 65 -0.48 5.74 -5.76
C ASP A 65 -0.73 5.31 -7.22
N ASP A 66 0.29 5.36 -8.06
CA ASP A 66 0.17 4.96 -9.48
C ASP A 66 0.47 3.47 -9.69
N VAL A 67 0.89 2.76 -8.66
CA VAL A 67 1.18 1.33 -8.72
C VAL A 67 -0.11 0.53 -8.58
N TYR A 68 -0.33 -0.38 -9.51
CA TYR A 68 -1.44 -1.34 -9.46
C TYR A 68 -1.05 -2.61 -8.72
N TYR A 69 0.09 -3.19 -9.06
CA TYR A 69 0.62 -4.35 -8.36
C TYR A 69 2.10 -4.56 -8.66
N PHE A 70 2.74 -5.37 -7.83
CA PHE A 70 4.07 -5.90 -8.06
C PHE A 70 4.00 -7.39 -8.28
N GLU A 71 4.81 -7.91 -9.18
CA GLU A 71 4.88 -9.34 -9.46
C GLU A 71 6.33 -9.81 -9.55
N SER A 72 6.62 -10.98 -8.96
CA SER A 72 7.90 -11.65 -9.10
C SER A 72 7.79 -12.76 -10.14
N VAL A 73 8.60 -12.68 -11.18
CA VAL A 73 8.68 -13.66 -12.28
C VAL A 73 10.16 -13.96 -12.54
N ASP A 74 10.57 -15.24 -12.50
CA ASP A 74 11.93 -15.69 -12.77
C ASP A 74 13.00 -14.91 -11.99
N ASN A 75 12.80 -14.75 -10.67
CA ASN A 75 13.67 -14.00 -9.76
C ASN A 75 13.79 -12.50 -10.06
N LYS A 76 12.98 -11.97 -10.92
CA LYS A 76 12.87 -10.52 -11.17
C LYS A 76 11.56 -10.00 -10.63
N THR A 77 11.56 -8.75 -10.18
CA THR A 77 10.38 -8.08 -9.68
C THR A 77 9.97 -6.99 -10.65
N PHE A 78 8.69 -6.96 -10.98
CA PHE A 78 8.09 -5.98 -11.87
C PHE A 78 7.06 -5.15 -11.14
N LEU A 79 6.98 -3.88 -11.49
CA LEU A 79 5.99 -2.92 -11.05
C LEU A 79 5.04 -2.65 -12.22
N TYR A 80 3.75 -2.84 -11.97
CA TYR A 80 2.71 -2.59 -12.97
C TYR A 80 1.95 -1.32 -12.60
N SER A 81 1.93 -0.37 -13.51
CA SER A 81 1.06 0.80 -13.44
C SER A 81 -0.20 0.57 -14.26
N GLU A 82 -1.00 1.60 -14.52
CA GLU A 82 -2.23 1.46 -15.30
C GLU A 82 -1.99 0.79 -16.67
N LYS A 83 -0.91 1.17 -17.36
CA LYS A 83 -0.62 0.71 -18.73
C LYS A 83 0.81 0.23 -18.94
N GLU A 84 1.71 0.57 -18.04
CA GLU A 84 3.14 0.34 -18.21
C GLU A 84 3.67 -0.68 -17.21
N VAL A 85 4.77 -1.33 -17.59
CA VAL A 85 5.47 -2.32 -16.77
C VAL A 85 6.92 -1.89 -16.61
N TYR A 86 7.41 -1.91 -15.39
CA TYR A 86 8.79 -1.54 -15.04
C TYR A 86 9.45 -2.66 -14.27
N GLU A 87 10.76 -2.78 -14.35
CA GLU A 87 11.54 -3.67 -13.49
C GLU A 87 12.01 -2.91 -12.25
N ILE A 88 11.95 -3.56 -11.09
CA ILE A 88 12.39 -3.00 -9.81
C ILE A 88 13.39 -3.96 -9.17
N ARG A 89 14.43 -3.41 -8.51
CA ARG A 89 15.48 -4.22 -7.86
C ARG A 89 15.04 -4.90 -6.58
N GLN A 90 14.11 -4.28 -5.86
CA GLN A 90 13.63 -4.81 -4.58
C GLN A 90 12.90 -6.14 -4.78
N LYS A 91 13.09 -7.06 -3.83
CA LYS A 91 12.30 -8.28 -3.74
C LYS A 91 10.95 -7.99 -3.09
N LEU A 92 9.96 -8.88 -3.28
CA LEU A 92 8.62 -8.65 -2.74
C LEU A 92 8.62 -8.47 -1.21
N TYR A 93 9.43 -9.22 -0.47
CA TYR A 93 9.52 -9.06 0.99
C TYR A 93 10.09 -7.70 1.39
N GLU A 94 11.02 -7.13 0.60
CA GLU A 94 11.55 -5.79 0.81
C GLU A 94 10.50 -4.71 0.53
N ILE A 95 9.66 -4.93 -0.50
CA ILE A 95 8.54 -4.05 -0.84
C ILE A 95 7.50 -4.06 0.29
N GLU A 96 7.17 -5.23 0.83
CA GLU A 96 6.27 -5.34 1.99
C GLU A 96 6.77 -4.51 3.17
N ASP A 97 8.07 -4.56 3.47
CA ASP A 97 8.67 -3.80 4.57
C ASP A 97 8.74 -2.29 4.27
N SER A 98 9.19 -1.91 3.07
CA SER A 98 9.39 -0.51 2.69
C SER A 98 8.09 0.27 2.62
N TYR A 99 7.00 -0.38 2.22
CA TYR A 99 5.69 0.24 2.02
C TYR A 99 4.64 -0.29 3.00
N ALA A 100 5.07 -0.84 4.12
CA ALA A 100 4.19 -1.21 5.22
C ALA A 100 3.42 0.03 5.69
N GLY A 101 2.13 -0.02 5.73
CA GLY A 101 1.28 1.12 6.07
C GLY A 101 0.67 1.83 4.87
N LEU A 102 1.09 1.52 3.65
CA LEU A 102 0.34 1.84 2.44
C LEU A 102 -0.63 0.70 2.12
N ASP A 103 -1.46 0.90 1.09
CA ASP A 103 -2.50 -0.06 0.70
C ASP A 103 -1.98 -1.26 -0.10
N PHE A 104 -0.72 -1.63 0.07
CA PHE A 104 -0.14 -2.80 -0.57
C PHE A 104 -0.36 -4.06 0.25
N PHE A 105 -0.89 -5.09 -0.40
CA PHE A 105 -1.26 -6.34 0.23
C PHE A 105 -0.67 -7.54 -0.54
N ARG A 106 0.06 -8.40 0.18
CA ARG A 106 0.54 -9.66 -0.38
C ARG A 106 -0.65 -10.58 -0.63
N CYS A 107 -0.97 -10.84 -1.89
CA CYS A 107 -2.15 -11.64 -2.26
C CYS A 107 -1.81 -13.02 -2.81
N SER A 108 -0.54 -13.28 -3.08
CA SER A 108 -0.02 -14.59 -3.45
C SER A 108 1.47 -14.67 -3.16
N LYS A 109 2.10 -15.81 -3.43
CA LYS A 109 3.55 -15.96 -3.29
C LYS A 109 4.33 -15.00 -4.20
N SER A 110 3.74 -14.60 -5.32
CA SER A 110 4.42 -13.83 -6.36
C SER A 110 3.83 -12.46 -6.61
N ILE A 111 2.76 -12.06 -5.92
CA ILE A 111 2.07 -10.78 -6.20
C ILE A 111 1.76 -10.01 -4.93
N ILE A 112 2.03 -8.70 -4.98
CA ILE A 112 1.55 -7.69 -4.03
C ILE A 112 0.62 -6.76 -4.80
N VAL A 113 -0.64 -6.66 -4.40
CA VAL A 113 -1.63 -5.81 -5.04
C VAL A 113 -1.85 -4.52 -4.25
N ASN A 114 -2.12 -3.43 -4.96
CA ASN A 114 -2.58 -2.19 -4.36
C ASN A 114 -4.09 -2.27 -4.15
N LEU A 115 -4.53 -2.35 -2.90
CA LEU A 115 -5.94 -2.47 -2.53
C LEU A 115 -6.79 -1.30 -3.06
N SER A 116 -6.22 -0.10 -3.14
CA SER A 116 -6.91 1.07 -3.67
C SER A 116 -7.24 0.98 -5.17
N LYS A 117 -6.60 0.06 -5.88
CA LYS A 117 -6.82 -0.19 -7.31
C LYS A 117 -7.81 -1.31 -7.59
N ILE A 118 -8.36 -1.95 -6.57
CA ILE A 118 -9.36 -3.01 -6.72
C ILE A 118 -10.74 -2.39 -6.90
N ARG A 119 -11.40 -2.75 -8.01
CA ARG A 119 -12.79 -2.35 -8.27
C ARG A 119 -13.77 -3.39 -7.73
N PHE A 120 -13.52 -4.67 -8.01
CA PHE A 120 -14.40 -5.76 -7.60
C PHE A 120 -13.60 -6.91 -7.02
N LEU A 121 -14.22 -7.65 -6.09
CA LEU A 121 -13.73 -8.92 -5.56
C LEU A 121 -14.83 -9.96 -5.75
N SER A 122 -14.49 -11.08 -6.39
CA SER A 122 -15.43 -12.16 -6.67
C SER A 122 -14.91 -13.50 -6.15
N PRO A 123 -15.73 -14.28 -5.45
CA PRO A 123 -15.36 -15.65 -5.07
C PRO A 123 -15.17 -16.50 -6.32
N VAL A 124 -14.13 -17.34 -6.27
CA VAL A 124 -13.86 -18.35 -7.29
C VAL A 124 -13.63 -19.70 -6.65
N LEU A 125 -13.58 -20.77 -7.45
CA LEU A 125 -13.37 -22.13 -6.96
C LEU A 125 -12.09 -22.25 -6.14
N GLY A 126 -12.12 -23.11 -5.11
CA GLY A 126 -10.98 -23.38 -4.25
C GLY A 126 -10.76 -22.33 -3.15
N SER A 127 -11.81 -21.68 -2.69
CA SER A 127 -11.77 -20.69 -1.59
C SER A 127 -10.83 -19.51 -1.89
N ARG A 128 -10.68 -19.16 -3.16
CA ARG A 128 -9.89 -18.02 -3.64
C ARG A 128 -10.81 -16.84 -3.96
N LEU A 129 -10.22 -15.68 -4.11
CA LEU A 129 -10.90 -14.49 -4.64
C LEU A 129 -10.21 -14.02 -5.92
N GLU A 130 -10.99 -13.50 -6.84
CA GLU A 130 -10.48 -12.79 -8.01
C GLU A 130 -10.72 -11.30 -7.82
N ALA A 131 -9.65 -10.51 -7.92
CA ALA A 131 -9.71 -9.06 -7.86
C ALA A 131 -9.70 -8.50 -9.30
N THR A 132 -10.70 -7.70 -9.63
CA THR A 132 -10.72 -6.91 -10.86
C THR A 132 -10.22 -5.50 -10.54
N LEU A 133 -9.16 -5.08 -11.19
CA LEU A 133 -8.54 -3.77 -10.97
C LEU A 133 -9.24 -2.68 -11.78
N LEU A 134 -8.90 -1.43 -11.50
CA LEU A 134 -9.47 -0.26 -12.20
C LEU A 134 -9.11 -0.22 -13.69
N ASN A 135 -8.06 -0.90 -14.12
CA ASN A 135 -7.65 -1.05 -15.53
C ASN A 135 -8.18 -2.32 -16.18
N ASP A 136 -9.15 -2.99 -15.56
CA ASP A 136 -9.79 -4.23 -15.99
C ASP A 136 -8.89 -5.49 -15.97
N GLU A 137 -7.69 -5.40 -15.43
CA GLU A 137 -6.86 -6.58 -15.16
C GLU A 137 -7.41 -7.38 -13.99
N ASN A 138 -7.24 -8.70 -14.03
CA ASN A 138 -7.66 -9.61 -12.97
C ASN A 138 -6.47 -10.20 -12.24
N ILE A 139 -6.52 -10.20 -10.92
CA ILE A 139 -5.50 -10.76 -10.05
C ILE A 139 -6.14 -11.79 -9.12
N MET A 140 -5.52 -12.95 -9.01
CA MET A 140 -5.98 -14.00 -8.10
C MET A 140 -5.42 -13.80 -6.70
N ILE A 141 -6.32 -13.76 -5.71
CA ILE A 141 -5.97 -13.80 -4.29
C ILE A 141 -5.92 -15.26 -3.86
N SER A 142 -4.75 -15.74 -3.48
CA SER A 142 -4.56 -17.13 -3.05
C SER A 142 -5.33 -17.41 -1.76
N ARG A 143 -5.83 -18.63 -1.63
CA ARG A 143 -6.64 -19.07 -0.48
C ARG A 143 -6.06 -18.68 0.87
N GLN A 144 -4.74 -18.83 1.06
CA GLN A 144 -4.07 -18.54 2.34
C GLN A 144 -4.08 -17.05 2.72
N TYR A 145 -4.33 -16.16 1.76
CA TYR A 145 -4.37 -14.69 1.99
C TYR A 145 -5.79 -14.13 2.10
N VAL A 146 -6.80 -14.93 1.79
CA VAL A 146 -8.21 -14.45 1.75
C VAL A 146 -8.69 -14.01 3.14
N ALA A 147 -8.38 -14.75 4.19
CA ALA A 147 -8.81 -14.40 5.54
C ALA A 147 -8.24 -13.05 5.99
N ALA A 148 -6.95 -12.83 5.75
CA ALA A 148 -6.29 -11.56 6.09
C ALA A 148 -6.89 -10.37 5.30
N LEU A 149 -7.19 -10.57 4.01
CA LEU A 149 -7.83 -9.56 3.19
C LEU A 149 -9.22 -9.18 3.70
N LYS A 150 -10.02 -10.17 4.07
CA LYS A 150 -11.37 -9.93 4.62
C LYS A 150 -11.32 -9.12 5.92
N VAL A 151 -10.34 -9.40 6.79
CA VAL A 151 -10.13 -8.61 8.01
C VAL A 151 -9.79 -7.16 7.68
N LEU A 152 -8.89 -6.92 6.73
CA LEU A 152 -8.51 -5.57 6.31
C LEU A 152 -9.68 -4.78 5.72
N LEU A 153 -10.57 -5.45 5.00
CA LEU A 153 -11.72 -4.83 4.34
C LEU A 153 -12.99 -4.81 5.20
N ASN A 154 -12.93 -5.35 6.42
CA ASN A 154 -14.09 -5.47 7.32
C ASN A 154 -15.27 -6.24 6.71
N ILE A 155 -15.00 -7.34 6.03
CA ILE A 155 -16.01 -8.19 5.40
C ILE A 155 -15.94 -9.64 5.88
#